data_1a0b3d6b658f1accbb7c70c2a491dbdb
#
_entry.id   1a0b3d6b658f1accbb7c70c2a491dbdb
#
_cell.length_a   1.000
_cell.length_b   1.000
_cell.length_c   1.000
_cell.angle_alpha   90.00
_cell.angle_beta   90.00
_cell.angle_gamma   90.00
#
_symmetry.space_group_name_H-M   'P 1'
#
loop_
_entity.id
_entity.type
_entity.pdbx_description
1 polymer ?
#
loop_
_entity_poly.entity_id
_entity_poly.type
_entity_poly.pdbx_seq_one_letter_code
_entity_poly.pdbx_strand_id
1 'polypeptide(L)'
;MPSSFRLVSTPAFERDARRRIRQSPDLIESLEAVRIIPKRDPHNRTREHNIRKLTDVKLGEGQWRIRVGVYRLRYDIIGRELILYSFRHRREVY
;
A
#
# COMPACT_ATOMS: atom_id res chain seq x y z
N MET A 1 -15.19 16.97 -10.25
CA MET A 1 -14.60 15.71 -10.72
C MET A 1 -13.78 15.08 -9.62
N PRO A 2 -14.07 13.88 -9.30
CA PRO A 2 -13.22 13.20 -8.33
C PRO A 2 -11.83 13.06 -8.91
N SER A 3 -10.86 13.46 -8.16
CA SER A 3 -9.49 13.21 -8.55
C SER A 3 -9.25 11.72 -8.34
N SER A 4 -9.02 11.01 -9.42
CA SER A 4 -8.66 9.61 -9.30
C SER A 4 -7.16 9.50 -9.37
N PHE A 5 -6.60 8.78 -8.41
CA PHE A 5 -5.20 8.43 -8.43
C PHE A 5 -5.01 7.17 -9.27
N ARG A 6 -3.87 7.04 -9.90
CA ARG A 6 -3.51 5.86 -10.67
C ARG A 6 -2.54 5.01 -9.89
N LEU A 7 -2.83 3.72 -9.77
CA LEU A 7 -1.94 2.79 -9.11
C LEU A 7 -0.84 2.33 -10.06
N VAL A 8 0.39 2.38 -9.58
CA VAL A 8 1.56 1.88 -10.30
C VAL A 8 2.25 0.89 -9.38
N SER A 9 2.29 -0.37 -9.79
CA SER A 9 2.93 -1.42 -8.99
C SER A 9 4.37 -1.61 -9.44
N THR A 10 5.28 -1.64 -8.48
CA THR A 10 6.67 -1.98 -8.79
C THR A 10 6.81 -3.50 -8.94
N PRO A 11 7.84 -3.99 -9.65
CA PRO A 11 8.09 -5.42 -9.73
C PRO A 11 8.26 -6.07 -8.36
N ALA A 12 8.86 -5.37 -7.42
CA ALA A 12 9.03 -5.88 -6.06
C ALA A 12 7.68 -6.08 -5.38
N PHE A 13 6.76 -5.11 -5.52
CA PHE A 13 5.43 -5.24 -4.97
C PHE A 13 4.69 -6.43 -5.58
N GLU A 14 4.72 -6.55 -6.89
CA GLU A 14 4.04 -7.65 -7.58
C GLU A 14 4.57 -9.01 -7.14
N ARG A 15 5.87 -9.12 -6.93
CA ARG A 15 6.50 -10.34 -6.46
C ARG A 15 6.08 -10.67 -5.04
N ASP A 16 6.07 -9.67 -4.16
CA ASP A 16 5.62 -9.83 -2.78
C ASP A 16 4.16 -10.28 -2.73
N ALA A 17 3.29 -9.61 -3.49
CA ALA A 17 1.87 -9.92 -3.50
C ALA A 17 1.61 -11.34 -3.98
N ARG A 18 2.26 -11.76 -5.07
CA ARG A 18 2.09 -13.12 -5.60
C ARG A 18 2.53 -14.17 -4.60
N ARG A 19 3.65 -13.93 -3.93
CA ARG A 19 4.16 -14.86 -2.94
C ARG A 19 3.20 -15.01 -1.77
N ARG A 20 2.65 -13.88 -1.28
CA ARG A 20 1.72 -13.91 -0.15
C ARG A 20 0.41 -14.58 -0.52
N ILE A 21 -0.13 -14.30 -1.69
CA ILE A 21 -1.36 -14.93 -2.15
C ILE A 21 -1.18 -16.43 -2.30
N ARG A 22 -0.02 -16.86 -2.78
CA ARG A 22 0.28 -18.29 -2.94
C ARG A 22 0.27 -19.01 -1.59
N GLN A 23 0.80 -18.35 -0.55
CA GLN A 23 0.83 -18.91 0.79
C GLN A 23 -0.53 -18.81 1.50
N SER A 24 -1.30 -17.80 1.20
CA SER A 24 -2.60 -17.53 1.84
C SER A 24 -3.56 -16.95 0.81
N PRO A 25 -4.27 -17.82 0.07
CA PRO A 25 -5.18 -17.35 -0.99
C PRO A 25 -6.25 -16.37 -0.51
N ASP A 26 -6.62 -16.42 0.76
CA ASP A 26 -7.61 -15.51 1.35
C ASP A 26 -7.17 -14.05 1.29
N LEU A 27 -5.88 -13.80 1.08
CA LEU A 27 -5.35 -12.45 1.01
C LEU A 27 -5.78 -11.68 -0.23
N ILE A 28 -6.37 -12.36 -1.22
CA ILE A 28 -6.81 -11.67 -2.44
C ILE A 28 -7.79 -10.55 -2.10
N GLU A 29 -8.74 -10.81 -1.23
CA GLU A 29 -9.73 -9.80 -0.83
C GLU A 29 -9.07 -8.65 -0.08
N SER A 30 -8.17 -8.96 0.84
CA SER A 30 -7.45 -7.94 1.60
C SER A 30 -6.58 -7.08 0.69
N LEU A 31 -5.93 -7.70 -0.28
CA LEU A 31 -5.08 -6.99 -1.22
C LEU A 31 -5.89 -6.08 -2.13
N GLU A 32 -7.08 -6.51 -2.56
CA GLU A 32 -7.96 -5.67 -3.35
C GLU A 32 -8.41 -4.45 -2.55
N ALA A 33 -8.78 -4.63 -1.29
CA ALA A 33 -9.15 -3.52 -0.41
C ALA A 33 -8.00 -2.54 -0.24
N VAL A 34 -6.78 -3.05 -0.08
CA VAL A 34 -5.58 -2.24 0.08
C VAL A 34 -5.31 -1.39 -1.17
N ARG A 35 -5.62 -1.90 -2.34
CA ARG A 35 -5.47 -1.14 -3.58
C ARG A 35 -6.51 -0.04 -3.71
N ILE A 36 -7.73 -0.31 -3.27
CA ILE A 36 -8.84 0.63 -3.39
C ILE A 36 -8.72 1.79 -2.41
N ILE A 37 -8.42 1.50 -1.15
CA ILE A 37 -8.39 2.51 -0.09
C ILE A 37 -7.40 3.65 -0.38
N PRO A 38 -6.13 3.37 -0.70
CA PRO A 38 -5.19 4.45 -1.01
C PRO A 38 -5.60 5.24 -2.26
N LYS A 39 -6.24 4.58 -3.21
CA LYS A 39 -6.68 5.25 -4.43
C LYS A 39 -7.75 6.29 -4.14
N ARG A 40 -8.61 6.05 -3.14
CA ARG A 40 -9.67 6.97 -2.75
C ARG A 40 -9.20 8.07 -1.81
N ASP A 41 -8.35 7.71 -0.87
CA ASP A 41 -7.94 8.62 0.19
C ASP A 41 -6.47 8.37 0.57
N PRO A 42 -5.53 8.66 -0.34
CA PRO A 42 -4.13 8.31 -0.12
C PRO A 42 -3.47 9.03 1.05
N HIS A 43 -3.99 10.21 1.41
CA HIS A 43 -3.45 10.99 2.52
C HIS A 43 -4.21 10.74 3.83
N ASN A 44 -5.20 9.85 3.82
CA ASN A 44 -6.06 9.57 4.98
C ASN A 44 -6.67 10.83 5.56
N ARG A 45 -7.19 11.70 4.70
CA ARG A 45 -7.80 12.97 5.14
C ARG A 45 -9.08 12.75 5.94
N THR A 46 -9.78 11.66 5.67
CA THR A 46 -10.98 11.30 6.42
C THR A 46 -10.65 10.71 7.77
N ARG A 47 -9.42 10.24 7.97
CA ARG A 47 -8.95 9.55 9.17
C ARG A 47 -9.71 8.25 9.44
N GLU A 48 -10.34 7.71 8.42
CA GLU A 48 -11.11 6.46 8.51
C GLU A 48 -10.26 5.22 8.27
N HIS A 49 -9.02 5.41 7.78
CA HIS A 49 -8.19 4.31 7.36
C HIS A 49 -6.93 4.19 8.20
N ASN A 50 -6.34 3.02 8.19
CA ASN A 50 -5.10 2.75 8.90
C ASN A 50 -3.89 3.15 8.06
N ILE A 51 -3.89 4.39 7.61
CA ILE A 51 -2.83 4.97 6.77
C ILE A 51 -2.02 5.95 7.61
N ARG A 52 -0.71 5.89 7.47
CA ARG A 52 0.19 6.75 8.21
C ARG A 52 1.35 7.17 7.33
N LYS A 53 1.70 8.46 7.39
CA LYS A 53 2.92 8.94 6.76
C LYS A 53 4.10 8.67 7.70
N LEU A 54 5.14 8.05 7.19
CA LEU A 54 6.33 7.70 7.97
C LEU A 54 7.29 8.88 8.00
N THR A 55 7.98 9.05 9.13
CA THR A 55 9.01 10.09 9.27
C THR A 55 10.35 9.55 8.78
N ASP A 56 11.19 10.48 8.30
CA ASP A 56 12.56 10.17 7.86
C ASP A 56 12.66 9.11 6.76
N VAL A 57 11.61 9.01 5.94
CA VAL A 57 11.59 8.11 4.79
C VAL A 57 11.58 8.97 3.53
N LYS A 58 12.47 8.67 2.62
CA LYS A 58 12.61 9.41 1.37
C LYS A 58 11.60 8.97 0.34
N LEU A 59 11.27 9.88 -0.58
CA LEU A 59 10.50 9.53 -1.75
C LEU A 59 11.27 8.45 -2.53
N GLY A 60 10.56 7.45 -3.01
CA GLY A 60 11.19 6.29 -3.63
C GLY A 60 11.30 5.10 -2.69
N GLU A 61 11.08 5.31 -1.39
CA GLU A 61 11.17 4.26 -0.38
C GLU A 61 9.82 3.90 0.24
N GLY A 62 8.76 4.59 -0.17
CA GLY A 62 7.43 4.37 0.39
C GLY A 62 7.21 5.17 1.65
N GLN A 63 6.89 6.45 1.49
CA GLN A 63 6.67 7.38 2.61
C GLN A 63 5.37 7.12 3.36
N TRP A 64 4.44 6.41 2.74
CA TRP A 64 3.13 6.13 3.32
C TRP A 64 2.98 4.64 3.56
N ARG A 65 2.26 4.30 4.62
CA ARG A 65 2.00 2.91 4.99
C ARG A 65 0.52 2.73 5.28
N ILE A 66 -0.08 1.67 4.72
CA ILE A 66 -1.40 1.22 5.12
C ILE A 66 -1.28 -0.15 5.78
N ARG A 67 -2.00 -0.34 6.89
CA ARG A 67 -2.04 -1.60 7.62
C ARG A 67 -3.32 -2.34 7.26
N VAL A 68 -3.16 -3.63 6.93
CA VAL A 68 -4.29 -4.52 6.69
C VAL A 68 -4.03 -5.80 7.48
N GLY A 69 -4.65 -5.90 8.64
CA GLY A 69 -4.38 -7.02 9.55
C GLY A 69 -2.92 -7.05 9.94
N VAL A 70 -2.26 -8.17 9.65
CA VAL A 70 -0.84 -8.35 9.97
C VAL A 70 0.08 -7.92 8.82
N TYR A 71 -0.49 -7.38 7.75
CA TYR A 71 0.27 -6.98 6.59
C TYR A 71 0.38 -5.47 6.48
N ARG A 72 1.42 -5.01 5.81
CA ARG A 72 1.68 -3.60 5.57
C ARG A 72 2.03 -3.37 4.12
N LEU A 73 1.34 -2.40 3.52
CA LEU A 73 1.63 -1.93 2.17
C LEU A 73 2.32 -0.58 2.29
N ARG A 74 3.43 -0.40 1.58
CA ARG A 74 4.10 0.89 1.52
C ARG A 74 3.97 1.48 0.13
N TYR A 75 3.73 2.77 0.08
CA TYR A 75 3.55 3.47 -1.18
C TYR A 75 4.01 4.92 -1.09
N ASP A 76 4.27 5.50 -2.26
CA ASP A 76 4.52 6.93 -2.40
C ASP A 76 3.39 7.57 -3.18
N ILE A 77 3.23 8.88 -2.97
CA ILE A 77 2.28 9.68 -3.73
C ILE A 77 3.10 10.66 -4.56
N ILE A 78 3.05 10.53 -5.87
CA ILE A 78 3.78 11.40 -6.80
C ILE A 78 2.75 11.95 -7.79
N GLY A 79 2.39 13.23 -7.63
CA GLY A 79 1.34 13.82 -8.43
C GLY A 79 0.03 13.07 -8.22
N ARG A 80 -0.48 12.45 -9.26
CA ARG A 80 -1.70 11.63 -9.20
C ARG A 80 -1.42 10.14 -9.27
N GLU A 81 -0.17 9.76 -9.04
CA GLU A 81 0.22 8.36 -9.06
C GLU A 81 0.54 7.86 -7.66
N LEU A 82 0.08 6.65 -7.36
CA LEU A 82 0.41 5.94 -6.15
C LEU A 82 1.35 4.81 -6.55
N ILE A 83 2.58 4.89 -6.08
CA ILE A 83 3.60 3.89 -6.41
C ILE A 83 3.67 2.89 -5.27
N LEU A 84 3.31 1.64 -5.56
CA LEU A 84 3.27 0.57 -4.56
C LEU A 84 4.62 -0.14 -4.54
N TYR A 85 5.27 -0.17 -3.37
CA TYR A 85 6.63 -0.71 -3.25
C TYR A 85 6.71 -2.07 -2.61
N SER A 86 5.94 -2.31 -1.53
CA SER A 86 6.09 -3.56 -0.81
C SER A 86 4.78 -3.96 -0.13
N PHE A 87 4.60 -5.25 0.03
CA PHE A 87 3.48 -5.84 0.74
C PHE A 87 4.05 -6.92 1.63
N ARG A 88 4.23 -6.62 2.92
CA ARG A 88 4.97 -7.48 3.83
C ARG A 88 4.19 -7.78 5.11
N HIS A 89 4.45 -8.96 5.66
CA HIS A 89 3.97 -9.30 6.98
C HIS A 89 4.66 -8.40 8.00
N ARG A 90 3.96 -8.01 9.07
CA ARG A 90 4.52 -7.12 10.09
C ARG A 90 5.86 -7.60 10.67
N ARG A 91 6.07 -8.91 10.74
CA ARG A 91 7.30 -9.50 11.27
C ARG A 91 8.51 -9.31 10.35
N GLU A 92 8.27 -9.02 9.08
CA GLU A 92 9.34 -8.83 8.11
C GLU A 92 9.81 -7.38 8.02
N VAL A 93 9.11 -6.47 8.68
CA VAL A 93 9.41 -5.04 8.62
C VAL A 93 10.45 -4.67 9.67
N TYR A 94 10.60 -5.48 10.68
CA TYR A 94 11.50 -5.20 11.79
C TYR A 94 12.64 -6.19 11.87
#